data_bc0c02e68f44616ac463ccdef6d240c1
#
_entry.id   bc0c02e68f44616ac463ccdef6d240c1
#
_cell.length_a   1.000
_cell.length_b   1.000
_cell.length_c   1.000
_cell.angle_alpha   90.00
_cell.angle_beta   90.00
_cell.angle_gamma   90.00
#
_symmetry.space_group_name_H-M   'P 1'
#
loop_
_entity.id
_entity.type
_entity.pdbx_description
1 polymer ?
#
loop_
_entity_poly.entity_id
_entity_poly.type
_entity_poly.pdbx_seq_one_letter_code
_entity_poly.pdbx_strand_id
1 'polypeptide(L)'
;MSLFVRVVFPLPLDQPFVYAVPGRLADRARPGCRVLAPLGRKNQSGFIVAAGVEPPPAGIEPKDIVEVLDERPFWSGRFLSFTRALSGEFRSSWGEILQASLPPSLAIRTRTAVTLTDAGRAALEARKLGPRERAAASLLVERPSGASPLFLKRKTGVKDVTSLVSRMEKKGLLAVRDVPTRPPRPGPAEQAAGPRQLPLDFAAKRPPEGVLAAALRAVGEGRFAAFYLHGSRPSLEAAYRELLGTAAAASGKALFLVPEVALTREFASAIETEFGRTAVIFHGRMTEKQKETAWRGFRGARAALVAGTRSALFLDAGPLRLVVVDGEHEDSYVQAESPAYDARRGAWLRAKAENAAVV
;
A
#
# COMPACT_ATOMS: atom_id res chain seq x y z
N MET A 1 -29.27 -7.84 -6.38
CA MET A 1 -28.29 -7.79 -7.48
C MET A 1 -26.93 -8.25 -6.96
N SER A 2 -26.28 -9.16 -7.65
CA SER A 2 -24.94 -9.60 -7.25
C SER A 2 -23.93 -8.46 -7.49
N LEU A 3 -23.12 -8.14 -6.49
CA LEU A 3 -22.04 -7.15 -6.59
C LEU A 3 -20.79 -7.85 -7.14
N PHE A 4 -20.16 -7.24 -8.15
CA PHE A 4 -18.89 -7.72 -8.71
C PHE A 4 -17.78 -6.70 -8.47
N VAL A 5 -16.56 -7.20 -8.28
CA VAL A 5 -15.35 -6.39 -8.08
C VAL A 5 -14.25 -6.84 -9.01
N ARG A 6 -13.39 -5.89 -9.41
CA ARG A 6 -12.11 -6.19 -10.07
C ARG A 6 -10.99 -6.24 -9.06
N VAL A 7 -10.23 -7.34 -9.10
CA VAL A 7 -9.11 -7.59 -8.19
C VAL A 7 -7.82 -7.75 -9.01
N VAL A 8 -6.76 -7.10 -8.56
CA VAL A 8 -5.39 -7.32 -9.06
C VAL A 8 -4.57 -8.00 -7.97
N PHE A 9 -3.61 -8.83 -8.40
CA PHE A 9 -2.72 -9.56 -7.49
C PHE A 9 -1.27 -9.07 -7.64
N PRO A 10 -0.46 -9.14 -6.59
CA PRO A 10 0.97 -8.78 -6.64
C PRO A 10 1.77 -9.89 -7.35
N LEU A 11 1.48 -10.09 -8.60
CA LEU A 11 2.07 -11.07 -9.51
C LEU A 11 2.31 -10.38 -10.85
N PRO A 12 3.22 -10.89 -11.70
CA PRO A 12 3.48 -10.32 -13.02
C PRO A 12 2.30 -10.60 -14.00
N LEU A 13 1.11 -10.17 -13.60
CA LEU A 13 -0.14 -10.28 -14.37
C LEU A 13 -0.66 -8.88 -14.66
N ASP A 14 -1.00 -8.63 -15.92
CA ASP A 14 -1.43 -7.29 -16.35
C ASP A 14 -2.95 -7.10 -16.28
N GLN A 15 -3.72 -8.17 -16.12
CA GLN A 15 -5.18 -8.12 -16.16
C GLN A 15 -5.82 -8.22 -14.76
N PRO A 16 -6.79 -7.33 -14.44
CA PRO A 16 -7.65 -7.52 -13.29
C PRO A 16 -8.60 -8.70 -13.49
N PHE A 17 -8.88 -9.42 -12.41
CA PHE A 17 -9.85 -10.54 -12.41
C PHE A 17 -11.18 -10.07 -11.80
N VAL A 18 -12.29 -10.54 -12.35
CA VAL A 18 -13.64 -10.27 -11.83
C VAL A 18 -14.05 -11.35 -10.84
N TYR A 19 -14.51 -10.92 -9.66
CA TYR A 19 -15.03 -11.79 -8.60
C TYR A 19 -16.42 -11.35 -8.18
N ALA A 20 -17.24 -12.31 -7.78
CA ALA A 20 -18.50 -12.04 -7.11
C ALA A 20 -18.25 -11.70 -5.63
N VAL A 21 -19.09 -10.85 -5.07
CA VAL A 21 -19.01 -10.44 -3.66
C VAL A 21 -20.17 -11.06 -2.90
N PRO A 22 -19.91 -11.96 -1.95
CA PRO A 22 -20.95 -12.47 -1.04
C PRO A 22 -21.64 -11.32 -0.29
N GLY A 23 -22.97 -11.40 -0.11
CA GLY A 23 -23.77 -10.33 0.51
C GLY A 23 -23.20 -9.85 1.85
N ARG A 24 -22.67 -10.76 2.70
CA ARG A 24 -22.01 -10.43 3.97
C ARG A 24 -20.77 -9.53 3.86
N LEU A 25 -20.19 -9.40 2.67
CA LEU A 25 -18.97 -8.61 2.41
C LEU A 25 -19.25 -7.35 1.58
N ALA A 26 -20.49 -7.16 1.11
CA ALA A 26 -20.86 -6.11 0.16
C ALA A 26 -20.48 -4.69 0.65
N ASP A 27 -20.79 -4.38 1.91
CA ASP A 27 -20.51 -3.05 2.48
C ASP A 27 -19.01 -2.73 2.63
N ARG A 28 -18.18 -3.76 2.67
CA ARG A 28 -16.73 -3.66 2.88
C ARG A 28 -15.94 -3.78 1.58
N ALA A 29 -16.52 -4.38 0.53
CA ALA A 29 -15.84 -4.63 -0.75
C ALA A 29 -15.72 -3.35 -1.59
N ARG A 30 -14.83 -2.43 -1.16
CA ARG A 30 -14.64 -1.11 -1.76
C ARG A 30 -13.30 -1.05 -2.50
N PRO A 31 -13.19 -0.26 -3.60
CA PRO A 31 -11.92 0.02 -4.23
C PRO A 31 -10.90 0.56 -3.22
N GLY A 32 -9.66 0.08 -3.32
CA GLY A 32 -8.59 0.40 -2.38
C GLY A 32 -8.50 -0.52 -1.16
N CYS A 33 -9.42 -1.48 -0.99
CA CYS A 33 -9.33 -2.51 0.04
C CYS A 33 -8.50 -3.71 -0.44
N ARG A 34 -7.80 -4.34 0.49
CA ARG A 34 -7.18 -5.64 0.29
C ARG A 34 -8.22 -6.74 0.45
N VAL A 35 -8.07 -7.78 -0.33
CA VAL A 35 -9.02 -8.90 -0.38
C VAL A 35 -8.27 -10.23 -0.44
N LEU A 36 -8.83 -11.25 0.16
CA LEU A 36 -8.44 -12.63 -0.07
C LEU A 36 -9.38 -13.23 -1.10
N ALA A 37 -8.83 -13.70 -2.23
CA ALA A 37 -9.62 -14.28 -3.30
C ALA A 37 -8.93 -15.52 -3.90
N PRO A 38 -9.69 -16.49 -4.43
CA PRO A 38 -9.12 -17.69 -5.02
C PRO A 38 -8.48 -17.40 -6.37
N LEU A 39 -7.17 -17.66 -6.48
CA LEU A 39 -6.42 -17.60 -7.73
C LEU A 39 -5.83 -18.98 -8.02
N GLY A 40 -6.28 -19.61 -9.10
CA GLY A 40 -5.99 -21.02 -9.36
C GLY A 40 -6.57 -21.92 -8.26
N ARG A 41 -5.69 -22.70 -7.60
CA ARG A 41 -6.05 -23.61 -6.50
C ARG A 41 -5.83 -23.04 -5.10
N LYS A 42 -5.32 -21.82 -4.99
CA LYS A 42 -4.96 -21.19 -3.71
C LYS A 42 -5.70 -19.88 -3.52
N ASN A 43 -5.91 -19.52 -2.26
CA ASN A 43 -6.37 -18.18 -1.93
C ASN A 43 -5.17 -17.26 -1.83
N GLN A 44 -5.24 -16.12 -2.53
CA GLN A 44 -4.20 -15.10 -2.53
C GLN A 44 -4.74 -13.75 -2.10
N SER A 45 -3.86 -12.97 -1.47
CA SER A 45 -4.15 -11.57 -1.19
C SER A 45 -4.03 -10.75 -2.47
N GLY A 46 -5.06 -9.99 -2.76
CA GLY A 46 -5.14 -9.06 -3.89
C GLY A 46 -5.70 -7.73 -3.44
N PHE A 47 -5.94 -6.86 -4.40
CA PHE A 47 -6.40 -5.49 -4.19
C PHE A 47 -7.63 -5.23 -5.04
N ILE A 48 -8.72 -4.76 -4.41
CA ILE A 48 -9.93 -4.34 -5.11
C ILE A 48 -9.61 -2.99 -5.77
N VAL A 49 -9.71 -2.94 -7.09
CA VAL A 49 -9.43 -1.72 -7.88
C VAL A 49 -10.68 -1.10 -8.48
N ALA A 50 -11.78 -1.84 -8.57
CA ALA A 50 -13.09 -1.35 -8.97
C ALA A 50 -14.20 -2.20 -8.32
N ALA A 51 -15.35 -1.58 -8.07
CA ALA A 51 -16.55 -2.25 -7.56
C ALA A 51 -17.78 -1.82 -8.37
N GLY A 52 -18.84 -2.63 -8.36
CA GLY A 52 -20.03 -2.38 -9.17
C GLY A 52 -19.75 -2.56 -10.68
N VAL A 53 -18.85 -3.47 -11.02
CA VAL A 53 -18.48 -3.76 -12.42
C VAL A 53 -19.42 -4.78 -13.02
N GLU A 54 -19.44 -4.86 -14.35
CA GLU A 54 -20.20 -5.87 -15.07
C GLU A 54 -19.68 -7.29 -14.73
N PRO A 55 -20.57 -8.30 -14.72
CA PRO A 55 -20.18 -9.69 -14.58
C PRO A 55 -19.22 -10.09 -15.70
N PRO A 56 -18.47 -11.17 -15.53
CA PRO A 56 -17.64 -11.71 -16.61
C PRO A 56 -18.53 -12.14 -17.79
N PRO A 57 -17.94 -12.27 -18.99
CA PRO A 57 -18.66 -12.76 -20.18
C PRO A 57 -19.40 -14.08 -19.92
N ALA A 58 -20.48 -14.29 -20.66
CA ALA A 58 -21.26 -15.53 -20.59
C ALA A 58 -20.36 -16.77 -20.76
N GLY A 59 -20.55 -17.78 -19.91
CA GLY A 59 -19.73 -18.98 -19.87
C GLY A 59 -18.57 -18.97 -18.88
N ILE A 60 -18.27 -17.82 -18.26
CA ILE A 60 -17.30 -17.72 -17.16
C ILE A 60 -18.04 -17.52 -15.84
N GLU A 61 -18.00 -18.54 -14.98
CA GLU A 61 -18.59 -18.45 -13.64
C GLU A 61 -17.63 -17.73 -12.69
N PRO A 62 -18.01 -16.53 -12.18
CA PRO A 62 -17.13 -15.78 -11.30
C PRO A 62 -17.01 -16.46 -9.94
N LYS A 63 -15.79 -16.61 -9.43
CA LYS A 63 -15.57 -17.10 -8.09
C LYS A 63 -15.88 -15.99 -7.07
N ASP A 64 -16.29 -16.39 -5.86
CA ASP A 64 -16.49 -15.48 -4.75
C ASP A 64 -15.16 -15.03 -4.15
N ILE A 65 -15.11 -13.77 -3.71
CA ILE A 65 -14.05 -13.34 -2.78
C ILE A 65 -14.27 -14.04 -1.43
N VAL A 66 -13.18 -14.40 -0.77
CA VAL A 66 -13.21 -15.12 0.52
C VAL A 66 -13.43 -14.15 1.68
N GLU A 67 -12.67 -13.06 1.71
CA GLU A 67 -12.64 -12.09 2.81
C GLU A 67 -12.17 -10.71 2.33
N VAL A 68 -12.75 -9.63 2.88
CA VAL A 68 -12.22 -8.28 2.77
C VAL A 68 -11.39 -8.01 4.03
N LEU A 69 -10.10 -7.70 3.84
CA LEU A 69 -9.11 -7.68 4.90
C LEU A 69 -9.06 -6.34 5.65
N ASP A 70 -9.60 -5.30 5.04
CA ASP A 70 -9.59 -3.93 5.56
C ASP A 70 -10.99 -3.46 5.95
N GLU A 71 -11.08 -2.66 7.01
CA GLU A 71 -12.32 -1.97 7.40
C GLU A 71 -12.57 -0.72 6.55
N ARG A 72 -11.48 -0.11 6.06
CA ARG A 72 -11.51 1.09 5.21
C ARG A 72 -10.48 0.94 4.10
N PRO A 73 -10.74 1.56 2.92
CA PRO A 73 -9.78 1.55 1.82
C PRO A 73 -8.40 2.04 2.23
N PHE A 74 -7.37 1.33 1.78
CA PHE A 74 -5.98 1.73 1.93
C PHE A 74 -5.61 2.87 1.00
N TRP A 75 -6.16 2.88 -0.20
CA TRP A 75 -5.87 3.86 -1.23
C TRP A 75 -7.11 4.62 -1.65
N SER A 76 -6.92 5.89 -1.94
CA SER A 76 -7.92 6.74 -2.55
C SER A 76 -8.12 6.37 -4.04
N GLY A 77 -9.27 6.77 -4.60
CA GLY A 77 -9.51 6.58 -6.04
C GLY A 77 -8.47 7.30 -6.92
N ARG A 78 -8.00 8.47 -6.49
CA ARG A 78 -6.94 9.23 -7.19
C ARG A 78 -5.62 8.46 -7.18
N PHE A 79 -5.27 7.85 -6.06
CA PHE A 79 -4.07 7.01 -5.96
C PHE A 79 -4.17 5.77 -6.84
N LEU A 80 -5.33 5.11 -6.88
CA LEU A 80 -5.56 3.97 -7.79
C LEU A 80 -5.43 4.40 -9.26
N SER A 81 -5.95 5.57 -9.63
CA SER A 81 -5.80 6.12 -10.99
C SER A 81 -4.33 6.41 -11.32
N PHE A 82 -3.59 7.00 -10.38
CA PHE A 82 -2.15 7.21 -10.53
C PHE A 82 -1.39 5.90 -10.74
N THR A 83 -1.58 4.92 -9.86
CA THR A 83 -0.86 3.65 -9.94
C THR A 83 -1.23 2.85 -11.18
N ARG A 84 -2.48 2.98 -11.69
CA ARG A 84 -2.88 2.40 -12.97
C ARG A 84 -2.17 3.05 -14.15
N ALA A 85 -2.08 4.40 -14.14
CA ALA A 85 -1.35 5.13 -15.18
C ALA A 85 0.14 4.76 -15.18
N LEU A 86 0.75 4.66 -13.99
CA LEU A 86 2.15 4.25 -13.83
C LEU A 86 2.38 2.83 -14.35
N SER A 87 1.49 1.90 -14.03
CA SER A 87 1.50 0.52 -14.55
C SER A 87 1.50 0.48 -16.08
N GLY A 88 0.63 1.25 -16.71
CA GLY A 88 0.54 1.32 -18.17
C GLY A 88 1.78 1.93 -18.83
N GLU A 89 2.31 3.02 -18.24
CA GLU A 89 3.49 3.74 -18.75
C GLU A 89 4.74 2.85 -18.76
N PHE A 90 4.97 2.12 -17.68
CA PHE A 90 6.19 1.30 -17.51
C PHE A 90 5.97 -0.19 -17.75
N ARG A 91 4.79 -0.59 -18.20
CA ARG A 91 4.41 -2.00 -18.41
C ARG A 91 4.69 -2.89 -17.20
N SER A 92 4.61 -2.31 -16.01
CA SER A 92 4.77 -3.01 -14.75
C SER A 92 3.41 -3.51 -14.24
N SER A 93 3.38 -4.65 -13.58
CA SER A 93 2.14 -5.20 -13.02
C SER A 93 1.51 -4.21 -12.03
N TRP A 94 0.22 -3.90 -12.22
CA TRP A 94 -0.49 -3.00 -11.32
C TRP A 94 -0.56 -3.53 -9.88
N GLY A 95 -0.71 -4.84 -9.73
CA GLY A 95 -0.69 -5.47 -8.41
C GLY A 95 0.65 -5.37 -7.71
N GLU A 96 1.78 -5.46 -8.44
CA GLU A 96 3.12 -5.27 -7.87
C GLU A 96 3.38 -3.81 -7.47
N ILE A 97 2.90 -2.85 -8.25
CA ILE A 97 2.97 -1.42 -7.89
C ILE A 97 2.17 -1.14 -6.61
N LEU A 98 0.95 -1.66 -6.49
CA LEU A 98 0.15 -1.53 -5.27
C LEU A 98 0.82 -2.22 -4.08
N GLN A 99 1.41 -3.38 -4.29
CA GLN A 99 2.17 -4.08 -3.24
C GLN A 99 3.39 -3.26 -2.78
N ALA A 100 4.12 -2.63 -3.71
CA ALA A 100 5.27 -1.78 -3.39
C ALA A 100 4.88 -0.50 -2.64
N SER A 101 3.62 -0.06 -2.76
CA SER A 101 3.08 1.09 -2.04
C SER A 101 2.70 0.79 -0.57
N LEU A 102 2.70 -0.48 -0.17
CA LEU A 102 2.42 -0.89 1.21
C LEU A 102 3.72 -0.98 2.02
N PRO A 103 3.71 -0.52 3.28
CA PRO A 103 4.75 -0.90 4.21
C PRO A 103 4.84 -2.43 4.31
N PRO A 104 6.05 -3.02 4.36
CA PRO A 104 6.23 -4.47 4.43
C PRO A 104 5.49 -5.13 5.59
N SER A 105 5.36 -4.42 6.73
CA SER A 105 4.58 -4.85 7.91
C SER A 105 3.08 -4.98 7.66
N LEU A 106 2.57 -4.27 6.65
CA LEU A 106 1.17 -4.30 6.24
C LEU A 106 0.94 -5.22 5.02
N ALA A 107 2.02 -5.71 4.40
CA ALA A 107 1.93 -6.72 3.36
C ALA A 107 1.33 -8.00 3.96
N ILE A 108 0.18 -8.41 3.45
CA ILE A 108 -0.46 -9.64 3.92
C ILE A 108 0.30 -10.81 3.33
N ARG A 109 0.99 -11.52 4.21
CA ARG A 109 1.52 -12.83 3.88
C ARG A 109 0.45 -13.86 4.18
N THR A 110 0.06 -14.66 3.22
CA THR A 110 -0.74 -15.85 3.47
C THR A 110 0.17 -16.91 4.10
N ARG A 111 -0.33 -17.56 5.15
CA ARG A 111 0.30 -18.76 5.70
C ARG A 111 -0.62 -19.95 5.46
N THR A 112 -0.07 -21.05 5.05
CA THR A 112 -0.81 -22.30 4.99
C THR A 112 -1.20 -22.72 6.40
N ALA A 113 -2.49 -22.81 6.70
CA ALA A 113 -3.03 -23.33 7.94
C ALA A 113 -3.73 -24.65 7.66
N VAL A 114 -3.41 -25.63 8.46
CA VAL A 114 -4.03 -26.96 8.47
C VAL A 114 -5.04 -26.99 9.61
N THR A 115 -6.29 -27.29 9.31
CA THR A 115 -7.37 -27.44 10.30
C THR A 115 -7.90 -28.86 10.27
N LEU A 116 -8.40 -29.31 11.41
CA LEU A 116 -9.08 -30.62 11.51
C LEU A 116 -10.52 -30.46 11.04
N THR A 117 -10.99 -31.35 10.16
CA THR A 117 -12.38 -31.40 9.71
C THR A 117 -13.25 -32.13 10.74
N ASP A 118 -14.58 -32.05 10.60
CA ASP A 118 -15.49 -32.84 11.46
C ASP A 118 -15.25 -34.35 11.28
N ALA A 119 -15.01 -34.81 10.05
CA ALA A 119 -14.62 -36.18 9.77
C ALA A 119 -13.30 -36.57 10.48
N GLY A 120 -12.34 -35.62 10.52
CA GLY A 120 -11.07 -35.80 11.23
C GLY A 120 -11.28 -35.89 12.75
N ARG A 121 -12.20 -35.11 13.34
CA ARG A 121 -12.57 -35.18 14.76
C ARG A 121 -13.19 -36.51 15.09
N ALA A 122 -14.17 -36.92 14.31
CA ALA A 122 -14.84 -38.22 14.49
C ALA A 122 -13.85 -39.42 14.37
N ALA A 123 -12.90 -39.34 13.40
CA ALA A 123 -11.87 -40.37 13.26
C ALA A 123 -10.90 -40.42 14.44
N LEU A 124 -10.55 -39.26 15.03
CA LEU A 124 -9.71 -39.15 16.22
C LEU A 124 -10.43 -39.81 17.45
N GLU A 125 -11.68 -39.44 17.69
CA GLU A 125 -12.51 -39.98 18.77
C GLU A 125 -12.73 -41.49 18.63
N ALA A 126 -13.01 -41.96 17.43
CA ALA A 126 -13.16 -43.38 17.10
C ALA A 126 -11.83 -44.16 17.10
N ARG A 127 -10.70 -43.53 17.43
CA ARG A 127 -9.35 -44.13 17.43
C ARG A 127 -8.93 -44.76 16.09
N LYS A 128 -9.47 -44.32 14.96
CA LYS A 128 -9.23 -44.83 13.61
C LYS A 128 -7.97 -44.26 12.94
N LEU A 129 -7.23 -43.40 13.64
CA LEU A 129 -6.04 -42.75 13.14
C LEU A 129 -4.75 -43.47 13.54
N GLY A 130 -3.79 -43.59 12.63
CA GLY A 130 -2.47 -44.10 12.93
C GLY A 130 -1.71 -43.15 13.91
N PRO A 131 -0.61 -43.61 14.53
CA PRO A 131 0.09 -42.88 15.57
C PRO A 131 0.48 -41.42 15.16
N ARG A 132 1.00 -41.25 13.94
CA ARG A 132 1.42 -39.95 13.39
C ARG A 132 0.22 -39.04 13.05
N GLU A 133 -0.83 -39.64 12.47
CA GLU A 133 -2.09 -38.93 12.15
C GLU A 133 -2.78 -38.46 13.44
N ARG A 134 -2.80 -39.32 14.47
CA ARG A 134 -3.36 -39.01 15.78
C ARG A 134 -2.62 -37.86 16.46
N ALA A 135 -1.29 -37.88 16.47
CA ALA A 135 -0.48 -36.80 17.04
C ALA A 135 -0.77 -35.45 16.36
N ALA A 136 -0.88 -35.44 15.03
CA ALA A 136 -1.22 -34.21 14.29
C ALA A 136 -2.66 -33.76 14.58
N ALA A 137 -3.63 -34.67 14.59
CA ALA A 137 -5.03 -34.38 14.86
C ALA A 137 -5.25 -33.83 16.28
N SER A 138 -4.62 -34.41 17.31
CA SER A 138 -4.73 -33.93 18.69
C SER A 138 -4.22 -32.51 18.86
N LEU A 139 -3.09 -32.15 18.22
CA LEU A 139 -2.59 -30.77 18.23
C LEU A 139 -3.52 -29.78 17.53
N LEU A 140 -4.26 -30.24 16.52
CA LEU A 140 -5.21 -29.40 15.77
C LEU A 140 -6.55 -29.21 16.50
N VAL A 141 -6.95 -30.15 17.35
CA VAL A 141 -8.13 -29.96 18.25
C VAL A 141 -7.92 -28.76 19.17
N GLU A 142 -6.72 -28.62 19.74
CA GLU A 142 -6.37 -27.50 20.62
C GLU A 142 -6.22 -26.16 19.87
N ARG A 143 -6.26 -26.19 18.52
CA ARG A 143 -6.06 -25.02 17.66
C ARG A 143 -7.11 -24.93 16.55
N PRO A 144 -8.33 -24.50 16.89
CA PRO A 144 -9.41 -24.39 15.90
C PRO A 144 -9.10 -23.45 14.72
N SER A 145 -8.24 -22.43 14.94
CA SER A 145 -7.76 -21.51 13.89
C SER A 145 -6.69 -22.13 12.98
N GLY A 146 -6.32 -23.40 13.21
CA GLY A 146 -5.35 -24.13 12.44
C GLY A 146 -3.89 -23.90 12.87
N ALA A 147 -3.01 -24.76 12.36
CA ALA A 147 -1.58 -24.71 12.58
C ALA A 147 -0.80 -24.77 11.25
N SER A 148 0.38 -24.17 11.19
CA SER A 148 1.24 -24.28 10.00
C SER A 148 1.83 -25.70 9.92
N PRO A 149 2.13 -26.23 8.72
CA PRO A 149 2.84 -27.48 8.56
C PRO A 149 4.18 -27.51 9.32
N LEU A 150 4.88 -26.39 9.37
CA LEU A 150 6.15 -26.27 10.11
C LEU A 150 5.93 -26.41 11.63
N PHE A 151 4.85 -25.86 12.17
CA PHE A 151 4.49 -26.05 13.58
C PHE A 151 4.20 -27.52 13.87
N LEU A 152 3.41 -28.19 13.02
CA LEU A 152 3.11 -29.62 13.15
C LEU A 152 4.39 -30.44 13.09
N LYS A 153 5.31 -30.16 12.14
CA LYS A 153 6.62 -30.82 12.05
C LYS A 153 7.40 -30.72 13.36
N ARG A 154 7.48 -29.51 13.92
CA ARG A 154 8.24 -29.25 15.16
C ARG A 154 7.65 -29.93 16.39
N LYS A 155 6.31 -30.02 16.47
CA LYS A 155 5.62 -30.58 17.64
C LYS A 155 5.42 -32.09 17.57
N THR A 156 5.22 -32.67 16.37
CA THR A 156 5.01 -34.11 16.19
C THR A 156 6.34 -34.87 15.92
N GLY A 157 7.42 -34.18 15.58
CA GLY A 157 8.70 -34.82 15.18
C GLY A 157 8.62 -35.55 13.84
N VAL A 158 7.53 -35.43 13.09
CA VAL A 158 7.37 -36.11 11.79
C VAL A 158 8.27 -35.45 10.75
N LYS A 159 9.28 -36.23 10.22
CA LYS A 159 10.25 -35.71 9.24
C LYS A 159 9.53 -35.15 7.98
N ASP A 160 8.60 -35.91 7.43
CA ASP A 160 7.83 -35.52 6.24
C ASP A 160 6.36 -35.22 6.59
N VAL A 161 6.17 -34.03 7.15
CA VAL A 161 4.84 -33.55 7.53
C VAL A 161 4.00 -33.18 6.30
N THR A 162 4.63 -32.81 5.19
CA THR A 162 3.93 -32.43 3.96
C THR A 162 3.17 -33.61 3.37
N SER A 163 3.82 -34.76 3.25
CA SER A 163 3.16 -36.00 2.80
C SER A 163 2.10 -36.48 3.79
N LEU A 164 2.30 -36.31 5.10
CA LEU A 164 1.30 -36.65 6.11
C LEU A 164 0.05 -35.77 5.92
N VAL A 165 0.20 -34.44 5.83
CA VAL A 165 -0.89 -33.48 5.64
C VAL A 165 -1.63 -33.77 4.33
N SER A 166 -0.93 -33.94 3.22
CA SER A 166 -1.54 -34.22 1.91
C SER A 166 -2.34 -35.54 1.91
N ARG A 167 -1.84 -36.59 2.58
CA ARG A 167 -2.55 -37.85 2.71
C ARG A 167 -3.81 -37.73 3.57
N MET A 168 -3.73 -37.03 4.69
CA MET A 168 -4.87 -36.80 5.58
C MET A 168 -5.92 -35.88 4.91
N GLU A 169 -5.48 -34.90 4.11
CA GLU A 169 -6.36 -34.05 3.31
C GLU A 169 -7.11 -34.86 2.24
N LYS A 170 -6.41 -35.72 1.50
CA LYS A 170 -7.04 -36.64 0.53
C LYS A 170 -8.07 -37.58 1.17
N LYS A 171 -7.88 -37.95 2.44
CA LYS A 171 -8.86 -38.72 3.22
C LYS A 171 -10.00 -37.85 3.79
N GLY A 172 -10.01 -36.54 3.53
CA GLY A 172 -11.00 -35.63 4.08
C GLY A 172 -10.88 -35.33 5.58
N LEU A 173 -9.79 -35.76 6.23
CA LEU A 173 -9.55 -35.62 7.68
C LEU A 173 -9.02 -34.24 8.05
N LEU A 174 -8.36 -33.58 7.12
CA LEU A 174 -7.81 -32.23 7.27
C LEU A 174 -8.30 -31.33 6.14
N ALA A 175 -8.38 -30.04 6.41
CA ALA A 175 -8.51 -29.01 5.41
C ALA A 175 -7.27 -28.11 5.44
N VAL A 176 -6.65 -27.93 4.28
CA VAL A 176 -5.51 -27.03 4.10
C VAL A 176 -6.05 -25.72 3.50
N ARG A 177 -5.84 -24.62 4.21
CA ARG A 177 -6.30 -23.29 3.78
C ARG A 177 -5.15 -22.29 3.90
N ASP A 178 -5.03 -21.43 2.91
CA ASP A 178 -4.17 -20.25 3.04
C ASP A 178 -4.94 -19.18 3.81
N VAL A 179 -4.50 -18.91 5.02
CA VAL A 179 -5.09 -17.89 5.90
C VAL A 179 -4.18 -16.67 5.92
N PRO A 180 -4.73 -15.45 5.88
CA PRO A 180 -3.93 -14.24 6.00
C PRO A 180 -3.26 -14.21 7.37
N THR A 181 -1.96 -13.93 7.40
CA THR A 181 -1.33 -13.46 8.64
C THR A 181 -1.84 -12.06 8.88
N ARG A 182 -2.73 -11.89 9.86
CA ARG A 182 -3.17 -10.56 10.25
C ARG A 182 -1.95 -9.73 10.64
N PRO A 183 -1.75 -8.55 10.01
CA PRO A 183 -0.86 -7.56 10.59
C PRO A 183 -1.38 -7.19 11.99
N PRO A 184 -0.50 -6.79 12.91
CA PRO A 184 -0.95 -6.32 14.22
C PRO A 184 -2.02 -5.24 14.02
N ARG A 185 -3.12 -5.31 14.78
CA ARG A 185 -4.18 -4.30 14.77
C ARG A 185 -3.54 -2.93 14.93
N PRO A 186 -3.91 -1.92 14.11
CA PRO A 186 -3.50 -0.56 14.39
C PRO A 186 -3.96 -0.21 15.80
N GLY A 187 -3.02 0.17 16.65
CA GLY A 187 -3.36 0.77 17.94
C GLY A 187 -4.26 1.98 17.73
N PRO A 188 -5.05 2.40 18.73
CA PRO A 188 -5.89 3.58 18.62
C PRO A 188 -5.01 4.73 18.14
N ALA A 189 -5.46 5.43 17.08
CA ALA A 189 -4.81 6.64 16.64
C ALA A 189 -4.84 7.60 17.81
N GLU A 190 -3.67 7.94 18.37
CA GLU A 190 -3.57 9.03 19.33
C GLU A 190 -4.24 10.25 18.71
N GLN A 191 -5.26 10.77 19.39
CA GLN A 191 -5.97 11.97 18.97
C GLN A 191 -4.96 13.11 18.88
N ALA A 192 -4.67 13.51 17.63
CA ALA A 192 -3.78 14.62 17.38
C ALA A 192 -4.46 15.92 17.79
N ALA A 193 -3.74 16.72 18.58
CA ALA A 193 -4.03 18.14 18.68
C ALA A 193 -4.16 18.73 17.25
N GLY A 194 -5.18 19.56 17.04
CA GLY A 194 -5.48 20.15 15.73
C GLY A 194 -4.29 20.88 15.10
N PRO A 195 -4.37 21.21 13.81
CA PRO A 195 -3.29 21.86 13.11
C PRO A 195 -2.94 23.17 13.82
N ARG A 196 -1.77 23.22 14.41
CA ARG A 196 -1.18 24.48 14.85
C ARG A 196 -0.84 25.21 13.55
N GLN A 197 -1.45 26.36 13.33
CA GLN A 197 -1.03 27.29 12.30
C GLN A 197 0.47 27.54 12.50
N LEU A 198 1.27 27.16 11.48
CA LEU A 198 2.67 27.52 11.45
C LEU A 198 2.73 29.05 11.38
N PRO A 199 3.53 29.72 12.20
CA PRO A 199 3.81 31.13 12.04
C PRO A 199 4.78 31.28 10.86
N LEU A 200 4.25 31.15 9.66
CA LEU A 200 4.97 31.50 8.44
C LEU A 200 4.74 33.01 8.24
N ASP A 201 5.62 33.79 8.84
CA ASP A 201 5.67 35.23 8.58
C ASP A 201 6.30 35.43 7.19
N PHE A 202 5.47 35.23 6.17
CA PHE A 202 5.80 35.63 4.81
C PHE A 202 5.57 37.15 4.74
N ALA A 203 6.61 37.91 5.08
CA ALA A 203 6.65 39.31 4.72
C ALA A 203 6.29 39.44 3.23
N ALA A 204 5.21 40.17 2.97
CA ALA A 204 4.64 40.35 1.64
C ALA A 204 5.68 40.91 0.68
N LYS A 205 6.50 40.03 0.07
CA LYS A 205 7.36 40.35 -1.06
C LYS A 205 6.50 40.39 -2.31
N ARG A 206 6.78 41.39 -3.16
CA ARG A 206 6.19 41.57 -4.47
C ARG A 206 6.03 40.20 -5.17
N PRO A 207 4.86 39.87 -5.72
CA PRO A 207 4.66 38.55 -6.35
C PRO A 207 5.74 38.36 -7.43
N PRO A 208 6.42 37.21 -7.42
CA PRO A 208 7.49 36.93 -8.40
C PRO A 208 6.88 36.89 -9.79
N GLU A 209 7.50 37.61 -10.72
CA GLU A 209 7.12 37.61 -12.13
C GLU A 209 7.67 36.31 -12.77
N GLY A 210 6.87 35.68 -13.65
CA GLY A 210 7.31 34.53 -14.43
C GLY A 210 6.84 33.16 -13.95
N VAL A 211 7.70 32.13 -14.15
CA VAL A 211 7.34 30.73 -13.94
C VAL A 211 7.01 30.41 -12.49
N LEU A 212 7.75 30.99 -11.53
CA LEU A 212 7.48 30.78 -10.10
C LEU A 212 6.12 31.32 -9.68
N ALA A 213 5.73 32.50 -10.18
CA ALA A 213 4.42 33.08 -9.90
C ALA A 213 3.29 32.21 -10.46
N ALA A 214 3.47 31.65 -11.65
CA ALA A 214 2.51 30.74 -12.25
C ALA A 214 2.41 29.42 -11.44
N ALA A 215 3.54 28.90 -10.94
CA ALA A 215 3.58 27.72 -10.11
C ALA A 215 2.86 27.97 -8.76
N LEU A 216 3.14 29.07 -8.09
CA LEU A 216 2.47 29.46 -6.84
C LEU A 216 0.94 29.56 -7.00
N ARG A 217 0.47 30.19 -8.10
CA ARG A 217 -0.97 30.22 -8.41
C ARG A 217 -1.55 28.82 -8.60
N ALA A 218 -0.89 27.96 -9.40
CA ALA A 218 -1.37 26.59 -9.62
C ALA A 218 -1.47 25.79 -8.32
N VAL A 219 -0.49 25.94 -7.41
CA VAL A 219 -0.50 25.34 -6.09
C VAL A 219 -1.67 25.85 -5.25
N GLY A 220 -1.85 27.16 -5.17
CA GLY A 220 -2.94 27.79 -4.42
C GLY A 220 -4.33 27.37 -4.91
N GLU A 221 -4.53 27.32 -6.24
CA GLU A 221 -5.77 26.91 -6.89
C GLU A 221 -6.01 25.39 -6.83
N GLY A 222 -4.98 24.57 -6.58
CA GLY A 222 -5.06 23.11 -6.67
C GLY A 222 -5.34 22.64 -8.08
N ARG A 223 -4.59 23.17 -9.02
CA ARG A 223 -4.72 22.91 -10.45
C ARG A 223 -3.48 22.19 -10.96
N PHE A 224 -3.68 21.14 -11.76
CA PHE A 224 -2.58 20.46 -12.42
C PHE A 224 -1.88 21.43 -13.40
N ALA A 225 -0.58 21.58 -13.20
CA ALA A 225 0.35 22.24 -14.11
C ALA A 225 1.76 21.71 -13.85
N ALA A 226 2.58 21.66 -14.87
CA ALA A 226 3.97 21.23 -14.78
C ALA A 226 4.90 22.42 -15.04
N PHE A 227 5.90 22.58 -14.18
CA PHE A 227 6.87 23.68 -14.26
C PHE A 227 8.28 23.12 -14.17
N TYR A 228 9.21 23.79 -14.82
CA TYR A 228 10.63 23.54 -14.68
C TYR A 228 11.29 24.80 -14.14
N LEU A 229 11.93 24.67 -12.98
CA LEU A 229 12.69 25.74 -12.36
C LEU A 229 14.18 25.48 -12.53
N HIS A 230 14.90 26.44 -13.08
CA HIS A 230 16.34 26.41 -13.23
C HIS A 230 16.96 27.60 -12.50
N GLY A 231 18.01 27.34 -11.73
CA GLY A 231 18.66 28.40 -10.96
C GLY A 231 19.78 27.88 -10.06
N SER A 232 20.40 28.80 -9.33
CA SER A 232 21.36 28.42 -8.30
C SER A 232 20.66 27.68 -7.15
N ARG A 233 21.42 26.84 -6.41
CA ARG A 233 20.89 26.10 -5.27
C ARG A 233 20.14 26.98 -4.26
N PRO A 234 20.67 28.16 -3.82
CA PRO A 234 19.95 29.05 -2.92
C PRO A 234 18.64 29.60 -3.50
N SER A 235 18.60 29.88 -4.82
CA SER A 235 17.39 30.37 -5.50
C SER A 235 16.31 29.29 -5.57
N LEU A 236 16.69 28.04 -5.85
CA LEU A 236 15.76 26.90 -5.87
C LEU A 236 15.22 26.60 -4.48
N GLU A 237 16.07 26.63 -3.44
CA GLU A 237 15.63 26.44 -2.06
C GLU A 237 14.64 27.50 -1.60
N ALA A 238 14.85 28.77 -1.98
CA ALA A 238 13.90 29.84 -1.72
C ALA A 238 12.56 29.59 -2.42
N ALA A 239 12.59 29.22 -3.70
CA ALA A 239 11.39 28.91 -4.47
C ALA A 239 10.62 27.70 -3.88
N TYR A 240 11.31 26.63 -3.49
CA TYR A 240 10.70 25.46 -2.86
C TYR A 240 10.03 25.83 -1.55
N ARG A 241 10.64 26.67 -0.75
CA ARG A 241 10.07 27.15 0.52
C ARG A 241 8.77 27.92 0.29
N GLU A 242 8.73 28.81 -0.70
CA GLU A 242 7.51 29.56 -1.06
C GLU A 242 6.41 28.63 -1.56
N LEU A 243 6.73 27.66 -2.43
CA LEU A 243 5.79 26.67 -2.95
C LEU A 243 5.20 25.78 -1.86
N LEU A 244 6.05 25.26 -0.96
CA LEU A 244 5.64 24.42 0.17
C LEU A 244 4.76 25.22 1.14
N GLY A 245 5.11 26.46 1.42
CA GLY A 245 4.30 27.38 2.23
C GLY A 245 2.93 27.66 1.62
N THR A 246 2.88 27.87 0.32
CA THR A 246 1.61 28.06 -0.41
C THR A 246 0.73 26.81 -0.34
N ALA A 247 1.30 25.62 -0.51
CA ALA A 247 0.57 24.36 -0.38
C ALA A 247 0.00 24.19 1.03
N ALA A 248 0.81 24.49 2.07
CA ALA A 248 0.38 24.42 3.47
C ALA A 248 -0.73 25.43 3.78
N ALA A 249 -0.61 26.68 3.32
CA ALA A 249 -1.63 27.73 3.50
C ALA A 249 -2.96 27.34 2.84
N ALA A 250 -2.92 26.63 1.71
CA ALA A 250 -4.10 26.09 1.05
C ALA A 250 -4.64 24.80 1.70
N SER A 251 -4.18 24.46 2.92
CA SER A 251 -4.55 23.22 3.63
C SER A 251 -4.32 21.95 2.81
N GLY A 252 -3.39 21.98 1.87
CA GLY A 252 -3.02 20.89 1.01
C GLY A 252 -1.77 20.18 1.50
N LYS A 253 -1.48 19.03 0.88
CA LYS A 253 -0.27 18.27 1.15
C LYS A 253 0.72 18.42 0.03
N ALA A 254 2.01 18.29 0.37
CA ALA A 254 3.11 18.33 -0.57
C ALA A 254 3.95 17.04 -0.52
N LEU A 255 4.44 16.63 -1.69
CA LEU A 255 5.42 15.57 -1.86
C LEU A 255 6.71 16.21 -2.40
N PHE A 256 7.81 16.02 -1.70
CA PHE A 256 9.13 16.54 -2.08
C PHE A 256 10.09 15.38 -2.31
N LEU A 257 10.34 15.08 -3.57
CA LEU A 257 11.26 14.02 -3.97
C LEU A 257 12.67 14.57 -4.11
N VAL A 258 13.62 13.87 -3.49
CA VAL A 258 15.05 14.18 -3.55
C VAL A 258 15.84 12.94 -3.98
N PRO A 259 16.98 13.11 -4.66
CA PRO A 259 17.89 12.01 -4.93
C PRO A 259 18.41 11.36 -3.65
N GLU A 260 18.79 10.07 -3.72
CA GLU A 260 19.31 9.36 -2.55
C GLU A 260 20.55 10.03 -1.95
N VAL A 261 21.39 10.63 -2.78
CA VAL A 261 22.61 11.35 -2.37
C VAL A 261 22.30 12.67 -1.66
N ALA A 262 21.16 13.30 -1.95
CA ALA A 262 20.74 14.55 -1.35
C ALA A 262 20.03 14.35 -0.01
N LEU A 263 19.58 13.13 0.30
CA LEU A 263 18.90 12.81 1.54
C LEU A 263 19.91 12.60 2.68
N THR A 264 20.60 13.68 3.04
CA THR A 264 21.54 13.71 4.15
C THR A 264 20.85 13.96 5.50
N ARG A 265 21.60 13.80 6.61
CA ARG A 265 21.09 14.15 7.94
C ARG A 265 20.82 15.64 8.06
N GLU A 266 21.63 16.46 7.42
CA GLU A 266 21.50 17.92 7.38
C GLU A 266 20.22 18.33 6.67
N PHE A 267 19.91 17.70 5.50
CA PHE A 267 18.65 17.92 4.80
C PHE A 267 17.44 17.52 5.67
N ALA A 268 17.48 16.34 6.26
CA ALA A 268 16.39 15.88 7.14
C ALA A 268 16.19 16.82 8.33
N SER A 269 17.28 17.26 8.97
CA SER A 269 17.26 18.22 10.08
C SER A 269 16.72 19.59 9.65
N ALA A 270 17.06 20.07 8.46
CA ALA A 270 16.53 21.32 7.93
C ALA A 270 15.00 21.25 7.73
N ILE A 271 14.51 20.16 7.11
CA ILE A 271 13.07 19.91 6.94
C ILE A 271 12.36 19.80 8.29
N GLU A 272 12.92 19.09 9.26
CA GLU A 272 12.35 18.96 10.62
C GLU A 272 12.35 20.29 11.37
N THR A 273 13.38 21.11 11.19
CA THR A 273 13.49 22.42 11.82
C THR A 273 12.46 23.39 11.23
N GLU A 274 12.28 23.39 9.92
CA GLU A 274 11.39 24.31 9.23
C GLU A 274 9.91 23.90 9.32
N PHE A 275 9.63 22.61 9.15
CA PHE A 275 8.24 22.08 9.10
C PHE A 275 7.83 21.29 10.35
N GLY A 276 8.76 20.97 11.23
CA GLY A 276 8.52 20.29 12.50
C GLY A 276 7.71 18.99 12.32
N ARG A 277 6.71 18.80 13.18
CA ARG A 277 5.87 17.59 13.19
C ARG A 277 4.93 17.46 11.99
N THR A 278 4.86 18.46 11.14
CA THR A 278 4.05 18.44 9.91
C THR A 278 4.80 17.85 8.72
N ALA A 279 6.10 17.58 8.87
CA ALA A 279 6.91 16.91 7.87
C ALA A 279 7.18 15.45 8.25
N VAL A 280 7.23 14.60 7.23
CA VAL A 280 7.61 13.20 7.33
C VAL A 280 8.75 12.95 6.36
N ILE A 281 9.85 12.41 6.86
CA ILE A 281 10.95 11.91 6.02
C ILE A 281 10.69 10.44 5.69
N PHE A 282 10.81 10.09 4.39
CA PHE A 282 10.57 8.72 3.93
C PHE A 282 11.59 8.25 2.91
N HIS A 283 12.27 7.13 3.18
CA HIS A 283 13.27 6.57 2.27
C HIS A 283 13.44 5.06 2.42
N GLY A 284 14.09 4.44 1.45
CA GLY A 284 14.28 2.99 1.36
C GLY A 284 15.03 2.36 2.55
N ARG A 285 16.00 3.09 3.16
CA ARG A 285 16.84 2.61 4.26
C ARG A 285 16.16 2.62 5.64
N MET A 286 14.93 3.13 5.75
CA MET A 286 14.17 3.07 7.00
C MET A 286 13.81 1.63 7.36
N THR A 287 13.77 1.33 8.67
CA THR A 287 13.24 0.06 9.18
C THR A 287 11.74 -0.06 8.88
N GLU A 288 11.22 -1.27 8.85
CA GLU A 288 9.78 -1.52 8.60
C GLU A 288 8.88 -0.74 9.57
N LYS A 289 9.27 -0.69 10.86
CA LYS A 289 8.54 0.06 11.88
C LYS A 289 8.56 1.58 11.63
N GLN A 290 9.69 2.11 11.19
CA GLN A 290 9.80 3.53 10.83
C GLN A 290 8.95 3.85 9.61
N LYS A 291 8.98 3.01 8.56
CA LYS A 291 8.13 3.15 7.37
C LYS A 291 6.64 3.13 7.71
N GLU A 292 6.24 2.20 8.57
CA GLU A 292 4.85 2.12 9.04
C GLU A 292 4.43 3.37 9.82
N THR A 293 5.30 3.86 10.72
CA THR A 293 5.05 5.08 11.49
C THR A 293 4.94 6.31 10.58
N ALA A 294 5.86 6.46 9.63
CA ALA A 294 5.84 7.53 8.62
C ALA A 294 4.57 7.48 7.77
N TRP A 295 4.22 6.29 7.28
CA TRP A 295 3.02 6.07 6.49
C TRP A 295 1.74 6.43 7.26
N ARG A 296 1.62 6.01 8.52
CA ARG A 296 0.50 6.36 9.39
C ARG A 296 0.43 7.86 9.68
N GLY A 297 1.57 8.47 9.96
CA GLY A 297 1.68 9.91 10.22
C GLY A 297 1.23 10.75 9.02
N PHE A 298 1.63 10.36 7.83
CA PHE A 298 1.27 11.08 6.61
C PHE A 298 -0.20 10.86 6.19
N ARG A 299 -0.72 9.69 6.41
CA ARG A 299 -2.13 9.40 6.12
C ARG A 299 -3.09 10.11 7.07
N GLY A 300 -2.66 10.37 8.29
CA GLY A 300 -3.39 11.20 9.25
C GLY A 300 -3.36 12.69 8.87
N ALA A 301 -4.15 13.49 9.56
CA ALA A 301 -4.18 14.95 9.36
C ALA A 301 -2.90 15.68 9.82
N ARG A 302 -1.92 14.96 10.38
CA ARG A 302 -0.74 15.55 11.04
C ARG A 302 0.33 16.05 10.08
N ALA A 303 0.55 15.36 8.96
CA ALA A 303 1.64 15.72 8.06
C ALA A 303 1.11 16.46 6.83
N ALA A 304 1.68 17.63 6.57
CA ALA A 304 1.43 18.42 5.37
C ALA A 304 2.50 18.17 4.29
N LEU A 305 3.67 17.69 4.68
CA LEU A 305 4.81 17.45 3.79
C LEU A 305 5.35 16.02 3.96
N VAL A 306 5.60 15.36 2.84
CA VAL A 306 6.54 14.23 2.77
C VAL A 306 7.75 14.65 1.98
N ALA A 307 8.93 14.52 2.57
CA ALA A 307 10.20 14.62 1.86
C ALA A 307 10.87 13.25 1.81
N GLY A 308 11.38 12.85 0.67
CA GLY A 308 12.00 11.53 0.58
C GLY A 308 12.51 11.16 -0.79
N THR A 309 13.04 9.94 -0.89
CA THR A 309 13.54 9.41 -2.15
C THR A 309 12.38 8.85 -3.01
N ARG A 310 12.69 8.27 -4.17
CA ARG A 310 11.72 7.72 -5.12
C ARG A 310 10.59 6.89 -4.48
N SER A 311 10.85 6.19 -3.38
CA SER A 311 9.83 5.39 -2.69
C SER A 311 8.75 6.22 -2.00
N ALA A 312 9.01 7.49 -1.70
CA ALA A 312 8.02 8.41 -1.13
C ALA A 312 6.86 8.69 -2.10
N LEU A 313 7.07 8.48 -3.40
CA LEU A 313 6.04 8.58 -4.46
C LEU A 313 4.80 7.73 -4.15
N PHE A 314 4.96 6.62 -3.43
CA PHE A 314 3.89 5.67 -3.15
C PHE A 314 3.15 5.90 -1.83
N LEU A 315 3.43 6.99 -1.13
CA LEU A 315 2.67 7.34 0.06
C LEU A 315 1.34 8.00 -0.32
N ASP A 316 0.21 7.31 -0.09
CA ASP A 316 -1.13 7.91 -0.28
C ASP A 316 -1.50 8.75 0.94
N ALA A 317 -1.42 10.04 0.74
CA ALA A 317 -1.58 11.05 1.80
C ALA A 317 -2.95 11.75 1.80
N GLY A 318 -3.78 11.46 0.83
CA GLY A 318 -4.93 12.30 0.49
C GLY A 318 -4.52 13.40 -0.53
N PRO A 319 -5.33 14.43 -0.72
CA PRO A 319 -5.15 15.34 -1.85
C PRO A 319 -3.84 16.12 -1.77
N LEU A 320 -2.96 15.90 -2.75
CA LEU A 320 -1.75 16.70 -2.96
C LEU A 320 -2.11 18.03 -3.62
N ARG A 321 -1.35 19.07 -3.31
CA ARG A 321 -1.33 20.36 -3.99
C ARG A 321 -0.05 20.58 -4.79
N LEU A 322 1.02 19.93 -4.33
CA LEU A 322 2.36 20.13 -4.88
C LEU A 322 3.13 18.82 -4.88
N VAL A 323 3.83 18.57 -5.98
CA VAL A 323 4.89 17.56 -6.08
C VAL A 323 6.15 18.28 -6.56
N VAL A 324 7.24 18.18 -5.80
CA VAL A 324 8.56 18.70 -6.18
C VAL A 324 9.47 17.53 -6.50
N VAL A 325 10.25 17.66 -7.56
CA VAL A 325 11.32 16.73 -7.94
C VAL A 325 12.61 17.53 -8.01
N ASP A 326 13.41 17.49 -6.96
CA ASP A 326 14.69 18.18 -6.87
C ASP A 326 15.81 17.38 -7.54
N GLY A 327 16.62 18.00 -8.37
CA GLY A 327 17.72 17.31 -9.05
C GLY A 327 17.25 16.24 -10.03
N GLU A 328 16.34 16.57 -10.94
CA GLU A 328 15.68 15.63 -11.86
C GLU A 328 16.65 14.88 -12.79
N HIS A 329 17.89 15.39 -12.95
CA HIS A 329 18.95 14.77 -13.77
C HIS A 329 19.56 13.51 -13.11
N GLU A 330 19.27 13.24 -11.84
CA GLU A 330 19.86 12.13 -11.10
C GLU A 330 19.25 10.77 -11.48
N ASP A 331 20.11 9.81 -11.78
CA ASP A 331 19.71 8.45 -12.17
C ASP A 331 19.03 7.67 -11.02
N SER A 332 19.22 8.10 -9.77
CA SER A 332 18.63 7.48 -8.59
C SER A 332 17.09 7.47 -8.58
N TYR A 333 16.47 8.25 -9.46
CA TYR A 333 15.01 8.25 -9.65
C TYR A 333 14.49 7.04 -10.46
N VAL A 334 15.36 6.36 -11.19
CA VAL A 334 14.99 5.17 -11.97
C VAL A 334 15.08 3.92 -11.10
N GLN A 335 14.03 3.10 -11.13
CA GLN A 335 14.03 1.75 -10.61
C GLN A 335 13.87 0.76 -11.77
N ALA A 336 14.93 0.01 -12.05
CA ALA A 336 14.95 -0.98 -13.14
C ALA A 336 14.34 -2.33 -12.73
N GLU A 337 14.34 -2.64 -11.42
CA GLU A 337 13.78 -3.89 -10.88
C GLU A 337 12.25 -3.80 -10.76
N SER A 338 11.60 -4.98 -10.79
CA SER A 338 10.13 -5.04 -10.68
C SER A 338 9.61 -4.59 -9.31
N PRO A 339 8.59 -3.74 -9.27
CA PRO A 339 8.01 -3.01 -10.40
C PRO A 339 8.94 -1.91 -10.92
N ALA A 340 9.25 -1.93 -12.23
CA ALA A 340 10.08 -0.91 -12.85
C ALA A 340 9.31 0.41 -13.02
N TYR A 341 9.96 1.54 -12.70
CA TYR A 341 9.41 2.88 -12.90
C TYR A 341 10.49 3.96 -12.84
N ASP A 342 10.16 5.12 -13.38
CA ASP A 342 10.90 6.37 -13.18
C ASP A 342 10.06 7.30 -12.28
N ALA A 343 10.63 7.70 -11.14
CA ALA A 343 9.91 8.50 -10.16
C ALA A 343 9.60 9.93 -10.65
N ARG A 344 10.39 10.46 -11.59
CA ARG A 344 10.13 11.77 -12.24
C ARG A 344 8.84 11.72 -13.05
N ARG A 345 8.72 10.71 -13.91
CA ARG A 345 7.49 10.48 -14.68
C ARG A 345 6.33 10.09 -13.75
N GLY A 346 6.62 9.30 -12.72
CA GLY A 346 5.66 8.97 -11.66
C GLY A 346 5.14 10.21 -10.92
N ALA A 347 6.01 11.17 -10.60
CA ALA A 347 5.63 12.44 -9.99
C ALA A 347 4.66 13.24 -10.86
N TRP A 348 4.93 13.30 -12.16
CA TRP A 348 4.03 13.94 -13.12
C TRP A 348 2.65 13.25 -13.18
N LEU A 349 2.64 11.91 -13.29
CA LEU A 349 1.40 11.12 -13.30
C LEU A 349 0.63 11.28 -11.98
N ARG A 350 1.36 11.32 -10.85
CA ARG A 350 0.79 11.52 -9.53
C ARG A 350 0.14 12.90 -9.41
N ALA A 351 0.85 13.96 -9.80
CA ALA A 351 0.34 15.32 -9.78
C ALA A 351 -0.90 15.46 -10.66
N LYS A 352 -0.88 14.88 -11.87
CA LYS A 352 -2.03 14.87 -12.78
C LYS A 352 -3.25 14.18 -12.16
N ALA A 353 -3.10 13.01 -11.55
CA ALA A 353 -4.19 12.26 -10.91
C ALA A 353 -4.78 13.00 -9.70
N GLU A 354 -3.94 13.74 -8.97
CA GLU A 354 -4.33 14.49 -7.78
C GLU A 354 -4.82 15.93 -8.10
N ASN A 355 -4.70 16.39 -9.35
CA ASN A 355 -4.91 17.78 -9.77
C ASN A 355 -3.99 18.75 -9.02
N ALA A 356 -2.71 18.40 -8.87
CA ALA A 356 -1.67 19.14 -8.17
C ALA A 356 -0.66 19.75 -9.16
N ALA A 357 0.06 20.78 -8.72
CA ALA A 357 1.22 21.27 -9.46
C ALA A 357 2.41 20.32 -9.30
N VAL A 358 3.24 20.17 -10.36
CA VAL A 358 4.53 19.48 -10.31
C VAL A 358 5.64 20.44 -10.75
N VAL A 359 6.75 20.45 -10.00
CA VAL A 359 7.89 21.35 -10.21
C VAL A 359 9.17 20.53 -10.18
#